data_b7f1286700820678e58547b38cc0e618
#
_entry.id   b7f1286700820678e58547b38cc0e618
#
_cell.length_a   1.000
_cell.length_b   1.000
_cell.length_c   1.000
_cell.angle_alpha   90.00
_cell.angle_beta   90.00
_cell.angle_gamma   90.00
#
_symmetry.space_group_name_H-M   'P 1'
#
loop_
_entity.id
_entity.type
_entity.pdbx_description
1 polymer ?
#
loop_
_entity_poly.entity_id
_entity_poly.type
_entity_poly.pdbx_seq_one_letter_code
_entity_poly.pdbx_strand_id
1 'polypeptide(L)'
;EQTYKDWTYDTALKNVRQAAAIDPLPVYTQLEGDILFAQQDYAGALAAYEKVNASNLASAASFFSAAKTKELLKADAKEVIALMDSCVAHCPQPVTADFAPYLLERAQLYMNNDQARNAMLDYDAYYKAVNGQVNDLFYYYREQAALKARQYQRALDDIVKAIELSP
;
A
#
# COMPACT_ATOMS: atom_id res chain seq x y z
N GLU A 1 -13.63 -29.55 11.42
CA GLU A 1 -12.34 -30.12 10.98
C GLU A 1 -11.42 -29.00 10.53
N GLN A 2 -10.24 -28.89 11.19
CA GLN A 2 -9.22 -27.92 10.85
C GLN A 2 -8.60 -28.33 9.48
N THR A 3 -8.49 -27.37 8.57
CA THR A 3 -7.85 -27.64 7.26
C THR A 3 -6.33 -27.79 7.42
N TYR A 4 -5.67 -28.46 6.46
CA TYR A 4 -4.20 -28.54 6.42
C TYR A 4 -3.54 -27.16 6.41
N LYS A 5 -4.17 -26.19 5.76
CA LYS A 5 -3.71 -24.81 5.68
C LYS A 5 -3.74 -24.12 7.05
N ASP A 6 -4.82 -24.29 7.80
CA ASP A 6 -4.96 -23.71 9.15
C ASP A 6 -3.92 -24.33 10.10
N TRP A 7 -3.71 -25.64 10.04
CA TRP A 7 -2.67 -26.30 10.83
C TRP A 7 -1.27 -25.75 10.52
N THR A 8 -0.97 -25.47 9.25
CA THR A 8 0.31 -24.92 8.83
C THR A 8 0.53 -23.50 9.39
N TYR A 9 -0.50 -22.66 9.36
CA TYR A 9 -0.43 -21.31 9.94
C TYR A 9 -0.28 -21.34 11.46
N ASP A 10 -1.03 -22.17 12.17
CA ASP A 10 -0.92 -22.31 13.63
C ASP A 10 0.50 -22.76 14.04
N THR A 11 1.07 -23.68 13.30
CA THR A 11 2.45 -24.15 13.53
C THR A 11 3.46 -23.04 13.27
N ALA A 12 3.31 -22.29 12.18
CA ALA A 12 4.17 -21.16 11.83
C ALA A 12 4.08 -20.07 12.91
N LEU A 13 2.87 -19.73 13.34
CA LEU A 13 2.63 -18.73 14.39
C LEU A 13 3.28 -19.11 15.71
N LYS A 14 3.13 -20.38 16.12
CA LYS A 14 3.81 -20.92 17.31
C LYS A 14 5.32 -20.76 17.22
N ASN A 15 5.92 -21.15 16.09
CA ASN A 15 7.37 -21.08 15.89
C ASN A 15 7.90 -19.64 15.91
N VAL A 16 7.20 -18.71 15.26
CA VAL A 16 7.55 -17.29 15.25
C VAL A 16 7.49 -16.70 16.67
N ARG A 17 6.45 -17.01 17.43
CA ARG A 17 6.33 -16.56 18.83
C ARG A 17 7.42 -17.15 19.74
N GLN A 18 7.82 -18.38 19.52
CA GLN A 18 8.94 -18.98 20.23
C GLN A 18 10.26 -18.28 19.87
N ALA A 19 10.51 -18.00 18.59
CA ALA A 19 11.68 -17.25 18.16
C ALA A 19 11.71 -15.84 18.78
N ALA A 20 10.59 -15.13 18.76
CA ALA A 20 10.47 -13.79 19.35
C ALA A 20 10.64 -13.78 20.89
N ALA A 21 10.32 -14.90 21.56
CA ALA A 21 10.54 -15.03 23.00
C ALA A 21 12.01 -15.24 23.35
N ILE A 22 12.81 -15.83 22.44
CA ILE A 22 14.25 -16.03 22.61
C ILE A 22 15.02 -14.76 22.25
N ASP A 23 14.67 -14.16 21.11
CA ASP A 23 15.29 -12.94 20.59
C ASP A 23 14.18 -12.02 20.02
N PRO A 24 13.81 -10.95 20.74
CA PRO A 24 12.66 -10.12 20.37
C PRO A 24 12.95 -9.17 19.20
N LEU A 25 13.31 -9.70 18.05
CA LEU A 25 13.54 -8.92 16.83
C LEU A 25 12.22 -8.49 16.19
N PRO A 26 12.08 -7.23 15.75
CA PRO A 26 10.89 -6.73 15.07
C PRO A 26 10.53 -7.50 13.79
N VAL A 27 11.48 -8.18 13.14
CA VAL A 27 11.21 -9.04 11.99
C VAL A 27 10.28 -10.21 12.34
N TYR A 28 10.38 -10.75 13.54
CA TYR A 28 9.46 -11.81 13.99
C TYR A 28 8.05 -11.23 14.25
N THR A 29 7.97 -10.00 14.74
CA THR A 29 6.68 -9.32 14.90
C THR A 29 6.02 -9.02 13.55
N GLN A 30 6.80 -8.63 12.54
CA GLN A 30 6.28 -8.47 11.17
C GLN A 30 5.75 -9.81 10.64
N LEU A 31 6.54 -10.88 10.76
CA LEU A 31 6.14 -12.21 10.30
C LEU A 31 4.92 -12.76 11.05
N GLU A 32 4.79 -12.47 12.36
CA GLU A 32 3.58 -12.78 13.13
C GLU A 32 2.35 -12.07 12.53
N GLY A 33 2.48 -10.78 12.19
CA GLY A 33 1.44 -10.02 11.53
C GLY A 33 1.05 -10.62 10.19
N ASP A 34 2.02 -11.01 9.37
CA ASP A 34 1.78 -11.61 8.04
C ASP A 34 1.03 -12.96 8.15
N ILE A 35 1.38 -13.78 9.13
CA ILE A 35 0.68 -15.06 9.40
C ILE A 35 -0.75 -14.81 9.86
N LEU A 36 -0.95 -13.90 10.81
CA LEU A 36 -2.28 -13.53 11.31
C LEU A 36 -3.16 -12.94 10.20
N PHE A 37 -2.57 -12.11 9.33
CA PHE A 37 -3.25 -11.61 8.14
C PHE A 37 -3.72 -12.73 7.22
N ALA A 38 -2.85 -13.72 6.96
CA ALA A 38 -3.18 -14.89 6.15
C ALA A 38 -4.26 -15.79 6.78
N GLN A 39 -4.34 -15.82 8.11
CA GLN A 39 -5.42 -16.47 8.88
C GLN A 39 -6.71 -15.63 8.92
N GLN A 40 -6.71 -14.42 8.36
CA GLN A 40 -7.79 -13.44 8.44
C GLN A 40 -8.05 -12.90 9.86
N ASP A 41 -7.12 -13.08 10.78
CA ASP A 41 -7.11 -12.36 12.06
C ASP A 41 -6.52 -10.94 11.84
N TYR A 42 -7.34 -10.09 11.24
CA TYR A 42 -6.93 -8.74 10.89
C TYR A 42 -6.67 -7.86 12.11
N ALA A 43 -7.36 -8.09 13.21
CA ALA A 43 -7.14 -7.34 14.44
C ALA A 43 -5.76 -7.69 15.06
N GLY A 44 -5.44 -8.98 15.14
CA GLY A 44 -4.14 -9.45 15.59
C GLY A 44 -3.01 -8.99 14.65
N ALA A 45 -3.21 -9.08 13.34
CA ALA A 45 -2.26 -8.62 12.33
C ALA A 45 -1.96 -7.12 12.48
N LEU A 46 -3.00 -6.29 12.61
CA LEU A 46 -2.85 -4.85 12.79
C LEU A 46 -2.02 -4.53 14.03
N ALA A 47 -2.33 -5.17 15.16
CA ALA A 47 -1.59 -4.97 16.41
C ALA A 47 -0.09 -5.33 16.27
N ALA A 48 0.24 -6.36 15.49
CA ALA A 48 1.62 -6.73 15.20
C ALA A 48 2.30 -5.67 14.31
N TYR A 49 1.67 -5.23 13.23
CA TYR A 49 2.22 -4.21 12.34
C TYR A 49 2.40 -2.85 13.04
N GLU A 50 1.48 -2.45 13.91
CA GLU A 50 1.61 -1.22 14.70
C GLU A 50 2.81 -1.27 15.65
N LYS A 51 3.12 -2.44 16.24
CA LYS A 51 4.35 -2.63 17.03
C LYS A 51 5.61 -2.44 16.18
N VAL A 52 5.63 -3.00 14.96
CA VAL A 52 6.75 -2.82 14.01
C VAL A 52 6.88 -1.35 13.64
N ASN A 53 5.78 -0.68 13.30
CA ASN A 53 5.76 0.73 12.92
C ASN A 53 6.22 1.68 14.04
N ALA A 54 6.06 1.27 15.29
CA ALA A 54 6.56 2.00 16.45
C ALA A 54 8.05 1.73 16.77
N SER A 55 8.69 0.80 16.06
CA SER A 55 10.08 0.41 16.27
C SER A 55 11.03 1.16 15.33
N ASN A 56 12.33 1.00 15.56
CA ASN A 56 13.38 1.50 14.67
C ASN A 56 13.52 0.71 13.35
N LEU A 57 12.72 -0.34 13.16
CA LEU A 57 12.64 -1.14 11.91
C LEU A 57 11.34 -0.87 11.13
N ALA A 58 10.64 0.21 11.45
CA ALA A 58 9.52 0.68 10.63
C ALA A 58 9.97 0.84 9.16
N SER A 59 9.15 0.38 8.25
CA SER A 59 9.47 0.35 6.81
C SER A 59 8.25 0.68 5.97
N ALA A 60 8.46 1.03 4.69
CA ALA A 60 7.36 1.20 3.75
C ALA A 60 6.42 -0.03 3.74
N ALA A 61 6.99 -1.23 3.74
CA ALA A 61 6.20 -2.47 3.74
C ALA A 61 5.35 -2.64 5.01
N SER A 62 5.89 -2.34 6.20
CA SER A 62 5.15 -2.49 7.46
C SER A 62 3.99 -1.49 7.57
N PHE A 63 4.19 -0.25 7.11
CA PHE A 63 3.10 0.73 7.02
C PHE A 63 2.04 0.34 5.98
N PHE A 64 2.47 -0.18 4.83
CA PHE A 64 1.56 -0.69 3.81
C PHE A 64 0.70 -1.84 4.33
N SER A 65 1.31 -2.83 5.00
CA SER A 65 0.59 -3.95 5.61
C SER A 65 -0.46 -3.47 6.63
N ALA A 66 -0.10 -2.50 7.48
CA ALA A 66 -1.05 -1.90 8.42
C ALA A 66 -2.19 -1.16 7.70
N ALA A 67 -1.90 -0.40 6.64
CA ALA A 67 -2.90 0.30 5.84
C ALA A 67 -3.90 -0.67 5.21
N LYS A 68 -3.41 -1.72 4.54
CA LYS A 68 -4.27 -2.75 3.92
C LYS A 68 -5.12 -3.49 4.96
N THR A 69 -4.56 -3.75 6.14
CA THR A 69 -5.29 -4.38 7.23
C THR A 69 -6.41 -3.46 7.76
N LYS A 70 -6.15 -2.16 7.91
CA LYS A 70 -7.17 -1.18 8.30
C LYS A 70 -8.28 -1.03 7.25
N GLU A 71 -7.96 -1.11 5.95
CA GLU A 71 -8.99 -1.14 4.89
C GLU A 71 -9.93 -2.33 5.07
N LEU A 72 -9.40 -3.54 5.32
CA LEU A 72 -10.20 -4.74 5.55
C LEU A 72 -11.05 -4.65 6.81
N LEU A 73 -10.56 -3.99 7.85
CA LEU A 73 -11.30 -3.69 9.08
C LEU A 73 -12.31 -2.53 8.92
N LYS A 74 -12.42 -1.94 7.72
CA LYS A 74 -13.29 -0.80 7.41
C LYS A 74 -13.06 0.40 8.32
N ALA A 75 -11.80 0.66 8.65
CA ALA A 75 -11.40 1.85 9.39
C ALA A 75 -11.67 3.15 8.60
N ASP A 76 -11.64 4.29 9.29
CA ASP A 76 -11.78 5.59 8.64
C ASP A 76 -10.69 5.79 7.56
N ALA A 77 -11.10 6.29 6.41
CA ALA A 77 -10.22 6.53 5.27
C ALA A 77 -9.03 7.44 5.63
N LYS A 78 -9.21 8.39 6.54
CA LYS A 78 -8.12 9.26 7.00
C LYS A 78 -7.02 8.50 7.72
N GLU A 79 -7.37 7.46 8.49
CA GLU A 79 -6.40 6.61 9.18
C GLU A 79 -5.62 5.77 8.16
N VAL A 80 -6.29 5.23 7.16
CA VAL A 80 -5.65 4.46 6.08
C VAL A 80 -4.71 5.35 5.27
N ILE A 81 -5.16 6.55 4.90
CA ILE A 81 -4.33 7.54 4.18
C ILE A 81 -3.09 7.91 5.01
N ALA A 82 -3.23 8.17 6.31
CA ALA A 82 -2.10 8.50 7.17
C ALA A 82 -1.03 7.39 7.24
N LEU A 83 -1.45 6.12 7.21
CA LEU A 83 -0.54 4.99 7.11
C LEU A 83 0.14 4.92 5.73
N MET A 84 -0.60 5.19 4.65
CA MET A 84 -0.01 5.26 3.31
C MET A 84 0.92 6.46 3.12
N ASP A 85 0.66 7.59 3.78
CA ASP A 85 1.58 8.72 3.83
C ASP A 85 2.89 8.33 4.52
N SER A 86 2.80 7.61 5.63
CA SER A 86 3.96 7.05 6.33
C SER A 86 4.69 6.01 5.47
N CYS A 87 3.97 5.15 4.77
CA CYS A 87 4.55 4.19 3.82
C CYS A 87 5.40 4.89 2.76
N VAL A 88 4.85 5.88 2.08
CA VAL A 88 5.58 6.61 1.02
C VAL A 88 6.74 7.44 1.59
N ALA A 89 6.60 7.97 2.81
CA ALA A 89 7.68 8.69 3.50
C ALA A 89 8.88 7.78 3.85
N HIS A 90 8.65 6.47 4.03
CA HIS A 90 9.70 5.47 4.26
C HIS A 90 10.28 4.86 2.97
N CYS A 91 9.79 5.28 1.81
CA CYS A 91 10.41 4.93 0.53
C CYS A 91 11.67 5.78 0.28
N PRO A 92 12.62 5.30 -0.55
CA PRO A 92 13.69 6.14 -1.07
C PRO A 92 13.16 7.41 -1.73
N GLN A 93 13.89 8.52 -1.60
CA GLN A 93 13.50 9.79 -2.23
C GLN A 93 14.58 10.25 -3.23
N PRO A 94 14.24 10.43 -4.51
CA PRO A 94 12.92 10.21 -5.13
C PRO A 94 12.51 8.73 -5.11
N VAL A 95 11.19 8.46 -5.12
CA VAL A 95 10.66 7.09 -5.12
C VAL A 95 11.17 6.35 -6.36
N THR A 96 11.75 5.17 -6.15
CA THR A 96 12.26 4.31 -7.23
C THR A 96 11.18 3.38 -7.77
N ALA A 97 11.43 2.72 -8.91
CA ALA A 97 10.48 1.83 -9.58
C ALA A 97 9.98 0.70 -8.66
N ASP A 98 10.85 0.15 -7.81
CA ASP A 98 10.50 -0.93 -6.87
C ASP A 98 9.45 -0.51 -5.84
N PHE A 99 9.42 0.78 -5.47
CA PHE A 99 8.49 1.35 -4.49
C PHE A 99 7.33 2.12 -5.16
N ALA A 100 7.38 2.32 -6.47
CA ALA A 100 6.36 3.05 -7.21
C ALA A 100 4.93 2.51 -7.03
N PRO A 101 4.68 1.20 -6.89
CA PRO A 101 3.34 0.68 -6.64
C PRO A 101 2.63 1.30 -5.43
N TYR A 102 3.35 1.70 -4.38
CA TYR A 102 2.74 2.37 -3.22
C TYR A 102 2.14 3.74 -3.55
N LEU A 103 2.70 4.43 -4.56
CA LEU A 103 2.13 5.69 -5.05
C LEU A 103 0.77 5.47 -5.72
N LEU A 104 0.61 4.39 -6.51
CA LEU A 104 -0.68 4.07 -7.15
C LEU A 104 -1.74 3.71 -6.10
N GLU A 105 -1.38 2.93 -5.09
CA GLU A 105 -2.28 2.57 -3.99
C GLU A 105 -2.74 3.83 -3.25
N ARG A 106 -1.81 4.76 -2.93
CA ARG A 106 -2.17 6.01 -2.26
C ARG A 106 -2.99 6.93 -3.18
N ALA A 107 -2.66 7.02 -4.46
CA ALA A 107 -3.45 7.78 -5.43
C ALA A 107 -4.90 7.30 -5.49
N GLN A 108 -5.13 5.99 -5.48
CA GLN A 108 -6.48 5.43 -5.48
C GLN A 108 -7.24 5.79 -4.20
N LEU A 109 -6.58 5.74 -3.03
CA LEU A 109 -7.19 6.20 -1.78
C LEU A 109 -7.56 7.68 -1.82
N TYR A 110 -6.67 8.52 -2.35
CA TYR A 110 -6.96 9.95 -2.55
C TYR A 110 -8.15 10.16 -3.49
N MET A 111 -8.24 9.38 -4.59
CA MET A 111 -9.38 9.47 -5.53
C MET A 111 -10.70 9.08 -4.88
N ASN A 112 -10.70 8.03 -4.05
CA ASN A 112 -11.88 7.55 -3.33
C ASN A 112 -12.33 8.52 -2.23
N ASN A 113 -11.47 9.46 -1.81
CA ASN A 113 -11.71 10.44 -0.77
C ASN A 113 -11.73 11.89 -1.28
N ASP A 114 -12.05 12.10 -2.57
CA ASP A 114 -12.19 13.39 -3.24
C ASP A 114 -10.92 14.28 -3.17
N GLN A 115 -9.75 13.68 -2.99
CA GLN A 115 -8.45 14.34 -2.95
C GLN A 115 -7.71 14.25 -4.29
N ALA A 116 -8.38 14.52 -5.40
CA ALA A 116 -7.87 14.32 -6.75
C ALA A 116 -6.54 15.06 -7.04
N ARG A 117 -6.31 16.22 -6.41
CA ARG A 117 -5.04 16.95 -6.56
C ARG A 117 -3.86 16.16 -5.97
N ASN A 118 -4.05 15.51 -4.81
CA ASN A 118 -3.03 14.67 -4.19
C ASN A 118 -2.80 13.41 -5.03
N ALA A 119 -3.87 12.80 -5.57
CA ALA A 119 -3.77 11.68 -6.48
C ALA A 119 -2.92 12.03 -7.72
N MET A 120 -3.10 13.22 -8.30
CA MET A 120 -2.31 13.69 -9.45
C MET A 120 -0.81 13.77 -9.12
N LEU A 121 -0.44 14.23 -7.91
CA LEU A 121 0.96 14.26 -7.49
C LEU A 121 1.56 12.85 -7.43
N ASP A 122 0.81 11.88 -6.94
CA ASP A 122 1.26 10.49 -6.87
C ASP A 122 1.36 9.84 -8.25
N TYR A 123 0.39 10.08 -9.15
CA TYR A 123 0.50 9.62 -10.54
C TYR A 123 1.71 10.22 -11.26
N ASP A 124 2.01 11.51 -11.05
CA ASP A 124 3.19 12.15 -11.64
C ASP A 124 4.49 11.58 -11.06
N ALA A 125 4.54 11.30 -9.76
CA ALA A 125 5.67 10.67 -9.11
C ALA A 125 5.88 9.22 -9.62
N TYR A 126 4.79 8.47 -9.75
CA TYR A 126 4.81 7.12 -10.33
C TYR A 126 5.38 7.13 -11.76
N TYR A 127 4.84 7.99 -12.62
CA TYR A 127 5.29 8.12 -14.02
C TYR A 127 6.79 8.38 -14.12
N LYS A 128 7.31 9.25 -13.25
CA LYS A 128 8.76 9.53 -13.16
C LYS A 128 9.55 8.31 -12.66
N ALA A 129 9.07 7.64 -11.63
CA ALA A 129 9.75 6.49 -11.02
C ALA A 129 9.92 5.33 -12.00
N VAL A 130 8.96 5.12 -12.92
CA VAL A 130 9.00 4.08 -13.94
C VAL A 130 9.51 4.59 -15.29
N ASN A 131 10.12 5.79 -15.36
CA ASN A 131 10.65 6.41 -16.58
C ASN A 131 9.62 6.47 -17.73
N GLY A 132 8.36 6.73 -17.41
CA GLY A 132 7.29 6.79 -18.39
C GLY A 132 6.84 5.44 -18.97
N GLN A 133 7.34 4.33 -18.46
CA GLN A 133 6.94 2.99 -18.91
C GLN A 133 5.59 2.62 -18.29
N VAL A 134 4.52 3.07 -18.91
CA VAL A 134 3.14 2.90 -18.45
C VAL A 134 2.24 2.38 -19.59
N ASN A 135 1.11 1.79 -19.25
CA ASN A 135 0.10 1.32 -20.19
C ASN A 135 -1.06 2.32 -20.34
N ASP A 136 -2.00 2.01 -21.20
CA ASP A 136 -3.24 2.76 -21.43
C ASP A 136 -4.07 2.95 -20.15
N LEU A 137 -4.15 1.92 -19.31
CA LEU A 137 -4.90 1.95 -18.06
C LEU A 137 -4.36 3.00 -17.07
N PHE A 138 -3.04 3.21 -17.03
CA PHE A 138 -2.44 4.28 -16.22
C PHE A 138 -2.94 5.65 -16.67
N TYR A 139 -2.93 5.93 -17.98
CA TYR A 139 -3.41 7.19 -18.53
C TYR A 139 -4.90 7.40 -18.26
N TYR A 140 -5.71 6.33 -18.34
CA TYR A 140 -7.12 6.38 -18.00
C TYR A 140 -7.34 6.82 -16.53
N TYR A 141 -6.64 6.21 -15.57
CA TYR A 141 -6.79 6.60 -14.16
C TYR A 141 -6.27 8.00 -13.87
N ARG A 142 -5.16 8.41 -14.50
CA ARG A 142 -4.64 9.77 -14.33
C ARG A 142 -5.56 10.81 -14.97
N GLU A 143 -6.16 10.51 -16.10
CA GLU A 143 -7.19 11.35 -16.73
C GLU A 143 -8.38 11.60 -15.79
N GLN A 144 -8.91 10.55 -15.16
CA GLN A 144 -10.01 10.68 -14.18
C GLN A 144 -9.60 11.59 -13.00
N ALA A 145 -8.38 11.47 -12.52
CA ALA A 145 -7.87 12.34 -11.47
C ALA A 145 -7.71 13.79 -11.95
N ALA A 146 -7.21 13.99 -13.16
CA ALA A 146 -7.07 15.31 -13.78
C ALA A 146 -8.42 16.00 -13.98
N LEU A 147 -9.46 15.29 -14.42
CA LEU A 147 -10.83 15.80 -14.53
C LEU A 147 -11.36 16.26 -13.17
N LYS A 148 -11.29 15.42 -12.16
CA LYS A 148 -11.72 15.77 -10.79
C LYS A 148 -10.90 16.95 -10.22
N ALA A 149 -9.62 17.03 -10.54
CA ALA A 149 -8.74 18.13 -10.14
C ALA A 149 -8.93 19.41 -10.99
N ARG A 150 -9.82 19.38 -11.98
CA ARG A 150 -10.09 20.47 -12.97
C ARG A 150 -8.88 20.83 -13.84
N GLN A 151 -8.00 19.88 -14.09
CA GLN A 151 -6.84 20.02 -14.96
C GLN A 151 -7.18 19.50 -16.38
N TYR A 152 -8.12 20.19 -17.04
CA TYR A 152 -8.77 19.68 -18.25
C TYR A 152 -7.81 19.44 -19.42
N GLN A 153 -6.77 20.27 -19.59
CA GLN A 153 -5.78 20.02 -20.66
C GLN A 153 -5.01 18.72 -20.40
N ARG A 154 -4.59 18.47 -19.18
CA ARG A 154 -3.91 17.21 -18.82
C ARG A 154 -4.80 15.99 -19.02
N ALA A 155 -6.08 16.12 -18.68
CA ALA A 155 -7.05 15.05 -18.92
C ALA A 155 -7.18 14.75 -20.42
N LEU A 156 -7.24 15.78 -21.27
CA LEU A 156 -7.28 15.62 -22.72
C LEU A 156 -5.99 14.94 -23.25
N ASP A 157 -4.84 15.37 -22.78
CA ASP A 157 -3.55 14.80 -23.18
C ASP A 157 -3.47 13.31 -22.80
N ASP A 158 -3.95 12.95 -21.59
CA ASP A 158 -3.93 11.58 -21.09
C ASP A 158 -4.91 10.67 -21.85
N ILE A 159 -6.14 11.13 -22.17
CA ILE A 159 -7.09 10.31 -22.94
C ILE A 159 -6.58 10.06 -24.36
N VAL A 160 -5.91 11.03 -24.98
CA VAL A 160 -5.28 10.84 -26.28
C VAL A 160 -4.19 9.75 -26.20
N LYS A 161 -3.37 9.78 -25.15
CA LYS A 161 -2.34 8.74 -24.94
C LYS A 161 -2.92 7.37 -24.67
N ALA A 162 -4.01 7.29 -23.90
CA ALA A 162 -4.70 6.01 -23.69
C ALA A 162 -5.22 5.41 -25.01
N ILE A 163 -5.82 6.24 -25.87
CA ILE A 163 -6.33 5.79 -27.18
C ILE A 163 -5.19 5.38 -28.13
N GLU A 164 -4.06 6.10 -28.13
CA GLU A 164 -2.88 5.74 -28.95
C GLU A 164 -2.31 4.37 -28.56
N LEU A 165 -2.39 3.98 -27.28
CA LEU A 165 -1.85 2.72 -26.77
C LEU A 165 -2.84 1.55 -26.89
N SER A 166 -4.13 1.83 -26.90
CA SER A 166 -5.21 0.83 -26.99
C SER A 166 -6.30 1.36 -27.92
N PRO A 167 -6.06 1.33 -29.27
CA PRO A 167 -7.01 1.82 -30.27
C PRO A 167 -8.27 0.95 -30.40
#